data_f7e7ea59fa48707e2144e183e98cfad5
#
_entry.id   f7e7ea59fa48707e2144e183e98cfad5
#
_cell.length_a   1.000
_cell.length_b   1.000
_cell.length_c   1.000
_cell.angle_alpha   90.00
_cell.angle_beta   90.00
_cell.angle_gamma   90.00
#
_symmetry.space_group_name_H-M   'P 1'
#
loop_
_entity.id
_entity.type
_entity.pdbx_description
1 polymer ?
#
loop_
_entity_poly.entity_id
_entity_poly.type
_entity_poly.pdbx_seq_one_letter_code
_entity_poly.pdbx_strand_id
1 'polypeptide(L)' 'MARSRIIDYHLLQLNDGNTLKRLDAIEQLRLLGAVEVLEILRQLCERDSDYDVRLAAQKAGRYLFGVLVGKQDAS' A
#
# COMPACT_ATOMS: atom_id res chain seq x y z
N MET A 1 -0.87 -7.56 17.78
CA MET A 1 0.30 -6.69 17.74
C MET A 1 -0.08 -5.34 17.13
N ALA A 2 0.53 -4.26 17.65
CA ALA A 2 0.16 -2.90 17.23
C ALA A 2 0.37 -2.68 15.73
N ARG A 3 1.50 -3.16 15.17
CA ARG A 3 1.78 -3.01 13.74
C ARG A 3 0.71 -3.68 12.88
N SER A 4 0.31 -4.89 13.24
CA SER A 4 -0.68 -5.64 12.48
C SER A 4 -2.05 -4.95 12.49
N ARG A 5 -2.44 -4.39 13.64
CA ARG A 5 -3.71 -3.65 13.75
C ARG A 5 -3.69 -2.37 12.94
N ILE A 6 -2.55 -1.67 12.92
CA ILE A 6 -2.39 -0.45 12.14
C ILE A 6 -2.52 -0.78 10.65
N ILE A 7 -1.86 -1.84 10.20
CA ILE A 7 -1.95 -2.28 8.81
C ILE A 7 -3.38 -2.64 8.47
N ASP A 8 -4.06 -3.41 9.33
CA ASP A 8 -5.45 -3.80 9.10
C ASP A 8 -6.37 -2.59 8.98
N TYR A 9 -6.16 -1.58 9.81
CA TYR A 9 -6.93 -0.34 9.75
C TYR A 9 -6.77 0.31 8.37
N HIS A 10 -5.54 0.44 7.89
CA HIS A 10 -5.31 1.07 6.59
C HIS A 10 -5.80 0.20 5.43
N LEU A 11 -5.76 -1.13 5.56
CA LEU A 11 -6.33 -2.01 4.55
C LEU A 11 -7.83 -1.78 4.41
N LEU A 12 -8.54 -1.55 5.53
CA LEU A 12 -9.95 -1.20 5.45
C LEU A 12 -10.16 0.12 4.72
N GLN A 13 -9.29 1.10 4.96
CA GLN A 13 -9.39 2.41 4.31
C GLN A 13 -9.17 2.32 2.80
N LEU A 14 -8.45 1.31 2.31
CA LEU A 14 -8.27 1.12 0.86
C LEU A 14 -9.59 0.80 0.15
N ASN A 15 -10.61 0.37 0.88
CA ASN A 15 -11.93 0.08 0.32
C ASN A 15 -12.93 1.22 0.57
N ASP A 16 -12.49 2.32 1.16
CA ASP A 16 -13.38 3.45 1.44
C ASP A 16 -13.83 4.10 0.12
N GLY A 17 -15.09 4.54 0.09
CA GLY A 17 -15.63 5.21 -1.10
C GLY A 17 -14.99 6.56 -1.38
N ASN A 18 -14.35 7.16 -0.38
CA ASN A 18 -13.70 8.45 -0.51
C ASN A 18 -12.29 8.28 -1.06
N THR A 19 -12.03 8.86 -2.24
CA THR A 19 -10.73 8.78 -2.91
C THR A 19 -9.59 9.27 -2.02
N LEU A 20 -9.80 10.36 -1.28
CA LEU A 20 -8.75 10.91 -0.43
C LEU A 20 -8.37 9.95 0.69
N LYS A 21 -9.34 9.21 1.23
CA LYS A 21 -9.05 8.20 2.25
C LYS A 21 -8.27 7.04 1.68
N ARG A 22 -8.58 6.62 0.45
CA ARG A 22 -7.81 5.56 -0.21
C ARG A 22 -6.37 6.01 -0.46
N LEU A 23 -6.18 7.25 -0.95
CA LEU A 23 -4.85 7.81 -1.18
C LEU A 23 -4.04 7.90 0.13
N ASP A 24 -4.68 8.35 1.21
CA ASP A 24 -4.01 8.42 2.51
C ASP A 24 -3.58 7.04 3.00
N ALA A 25 -4.46 6.05 2.84
CA ALA A 25 -4.14 4.68 3.27
C ALA A 25 -2.91 4.13 2.53
N ILE A 26 -2.82 4.38 1.22
CA ILE A 26 -1.67 3.96 0.42
C ILE A 26 -0.40 4.59 0.97
N GLU A 27 -0.43 5.89 1.28
CA GLU A 27 0.73 6.60 1.80
C GLU A 27 1.14 6.06 3.16
N GLN A 28 0.17 5.80 4.05
CA GLN A 28 0.47 5.27 5.37
C GLN A 28 1.10 3.88 5.29
N LEU A 29 0.59 3.03 4.41
CA LEU A 29 1.16 1.69 4.21
C LEU A 29 2.58 1.77 3.66
N ARG A 30 2.84 2.70 2.77
CA ARG A 30 4.19 2.94 2.25
C ARG A 30 5.13 3.37 3.38
N LEU A 31 4.70 4.33 4.20
CA LEU A 31 5.52 4.84 5.32
C LEU A 31 5.82 3.76 6.35
N LEU A 32 4.89 2.84 6.55
CA LEU A 32 5.09 1.71 7.47
C LEU A 32 6.04 0.65 6.90
N GLY A 33 6.39 0.74 5.63
CA GLY A 33 7.18 -0.30 4.98
C GLY A 33 6.43 -1.63 4.92
N ALA A 34 5.12 -1.58 4.71
CA ALA A 34 4.24 -2.75 4.79
C ALA A 34 4.36 -3.61 3.54
N VAL A 35 5.48 -4.33 3.40
CA VAL A 35 5.73 -5.19 2.23
C VAL A 35 4.68 -6.29 2.09
N GLU A 36 4.03 -6.66 3.18
CA GLU A 36 2.99 -7.70 3.18
C GLU A 36 1.74 -7.31 2.39
N VAL A 37 1.58 -6.03 2.02
CA VAL A 37 0.40 -5.60 1.26
C VAL A 37 0.68 -5.40 -0.24
N LEU A 38 1.84 -5.85 -0.72
CA LEU A 38 2.23 -5.67 -2.12
C LEU A 38 1.19 -6.19 -3.10
N GLU A 39 0.64 -7.38 -2.85
CA GLU A 39 -0.37 -7.95 -3.76
C GLU A 39 -1.65 -7.12 -3.77
N ILE A 40 -2.04 -6.61 -2.61
CA ILE A 40 -3.23 -5.77 -2.50
C ILE A 40 -3.03 -4.47 -3.27
N LEU A 41 -1.85 -3.85 -3.17
CA LEU A 41 -1.54 -2.64 -3.92
C LEU A 41 -1.52 -2.91 -5.43
N ARG A 42 -1.03 -4.08 -5.85
CA ARG A 42 -1.06 -4.45 -7.26
C ARG A 42 -2.49 -4.52 -7.78
N GLN A 43 -3.38 -5.16 -7.02
CA GLN A 43 -4.79 -5.23 -7.40
C GLN A 43 -5.43 -3.85 -7.46
N LEU A 44 -5.11 -2.99 -6.50
CA LEU A 44 -5.63 -1.62 -6.48
C LEU A 44 -5.14 -0.83 -7.70
N CYS A 45 -3.88 -0.98 -8.05
CA CYS A 45 -3.31 -0.35 -9.24
C CYS A 45 -4.03 -0.78 -10.51
N GLU A 46 -4.48 -2.03 -10.58
CA GLU A 46 -5.15 -2.56 -11.78
C GLU A 46 -6.64 -2.22 -11.82
N ARG A 47 -7.30 -2.12 -10.66
CA ARG A 47 -8.76 -2.17 -10.60
C ARG A 47 -9.44 -0.94 -10.03
N ASP A 48 -8.73 -0.06 -9.33
CA ASP A 48 -9.37 1.11 -8.74
C ASP A 48 -9.95 2.00 -9.83
N SER A 49 -11.13 2.57 -9.56
CA SER A 49 -11.80 3.42 -10.53
C SER A 49 -11.11 4.77 -10.72
N ASP A 50 -10.33 5.21 -9.75
CA ASP A 50 -9.70 6.53 -9.77
C ASP A 50 -8.26 6.42 -10.26
N TYR A 51 -7.92 7.25 -11.26
CA TYR A 51 -6.58 7.24 -11.85
C TYR A 51 -5.49 7.56 -10.83
N ASP A 52 -5.75 8.57 -9.96
CA ASP A 52 -4.74 8.97 -8.98
C ASP A 52 -4.47 7.86 -7.97
N VAL A 53 -5.51 7.11 -7.60
CA VAL A 53 -5.36 5.97 -6.70
C VAL A 53 -4.53 4.88 -7.37
N ARG A 54 -4.83 4.56 -8.66
CA ARG A 54 -4.05 3.57 -9.39
C ARG A 54 -2.58 3.95 -9.46
N LEU A 55 -2.30 5.22 -9.74
CA LEU A 55 -0.93 5.72 -9.84
C LEU A 55 -0.23 5.68 -8.49
N ALA A 56 -0.91 6.09 -7.42
CA ALA A 56 -0.35 6.06 -6.08
C ALA A 56 -0.03 4.63 -5.65
N ALA A 57 -0.92 3.68 -5.94
CA ALA A 57 -0.71 2.27 -5.63
C ALA A 57 0.50 1.71 -6.39
N GLN A 58 0.67 2.09 -7.66
CA GLN A 58 1.82 1.67 -8.44
C GLN A 58 3.13 2.17 -7.83
N LYS A 59 3.17 3.45 -7.48
CA LYS A 59 4.37 4.05 -6.90
C LYS A 59 4.70 3.43 -5.54
N ALA A 60 3.70 3.27 -4.70
CA ALA A 60 3.89 2.65 -3.38
C ALA A 60 4.35 1.21 -3.51
N GLY A 61 3.78 0.47 -4.45
CA GLY A 61 4.17 -0.91 -4.70
C GLY A 61 5.62 -1.02 -5.12
N ARG A 62 6.08 -0.14 -6.01
CA ARG A 62 7.49 -0.11 -6.44
C ARG A 62 8.42 0.18 -5.27
N TYR A 63 8.04 1.15 -4.43
CA TYR A 63 8.83 1.50 -3.26
C TYR A 63 8.93 0.30 -2.32
N LEU A 64 7.82 -0.34 -2.00
CA LEU A 64 7.78 -1.45 -1.07
C LEU A 64 8.50 -2.69 -1.63
N PHE A 65 8.41 -2.92 -2.93
CA PHE A 65 9.16 -4.01 -3.56
C PHE A 65 10.66 -3.78 -3.38
N GLY A 66 11.12 -2.53 -3.55
CA GLY A 66 12.51 -2.17 -3.30
C GLY A 66 12.93 -2.43 -1.87
N VAL A 67 12.06 -2.11 -0.91
CA VAL A 67 12.32 -2.40 0.51
C VAL A 67 12.46 -3.91 0.74
N LEU A 68 11.56 -4.68 0.15
CA LEU A 68 11.59 -6.14 0.29
C LEU A 68 12.88 -6.74 -0.28
N VAL A 69 13.27 -6.31 -1.48
CA VAL A 69 14.48 -6.78 -2.14
C VAL A 69 15.72 -6.37 -1.33
N GLY A 70 15.73 -5.13 -0.84
CA GLY A 70 16.84 -4.64 -0.02
C GLY A 70 17.03 -5.45 1.25
N LYS A 71 15.95 -5.87 1.89
CA LYS A 71 16.03 -6.72 3.08
C LYS A 71 16.64 -8.09 2.76
N GLN A 72 16.33 -8.64 1.59
CA GLN A 72 16.88 -9.92 1.17
C GLN A 72 18.37 -9.79 0.83
N ASP A 73 18.75 -8.69 0.20
CA ASP A 73 20.14 -8.44 -0.18
C ASP A 73 21.03 -8.15 1.02
N ALA A 74 20.47 -7.67 2.11
CA ALA A 74 21.22 -7.32 3.30
C ALA A 74 21.74 -8.52 4.08
N SER A 75 21.35 -9.72 3.71
CA SER A 75 21.79 -10.95 4.39
C SER A 75 23.17 -11.48 3.88
#